data_aac76754cb398f28c1a1511f42d49359
#
_entry.id   aac76754cb398f28c1a1511f42d49359
#
_cell.length_a   1.000
_cell.length_b   1.000
_cell.length_c   1.000
_cell.angle_alpha   90.00
_cell.angle_beta   90.00
_cell.angle_gamma   90.00
#
_symmetry.space_group_name_H-M   'P 1'
#
loop_
_entity.id
_entity.type
_entity.pdbx_description
1 polymer ?
#
loop_
_entity_poly.entity_id
_entity_poly.type
_entity_poly.pdbx_seq_one_letter_code
_entity_poly.pdbx_strand_id
1 'polypeptide(L)'
;YGRLCGLSGKSLKAKVRELLELVGLADAADRRLGGYSKGMLQRIGMAQALVQSPRLLVLDEPTAGVDPLGSRDIRNIIENLKGRGMTVFLCSHLLEQVQEVCDRVGVIFKGLLIAEGSVNELTRDSDKQEILLEHASPELMERLKDMVKEDGHAVWLEDGHPRNSLESV
;
A
#
# COMPACT_ATOMS: atom_id res chain seq x y z
N TYR A 1 -18.11 -17.94 -11.32
CA TYR A 1 -16.74 -17.95 -11.83
C TYR A 1 -16.11 -19.35 -11.77
N GLY A 2 -16.05 -20.04 -10.62
CA GLY A 2 -15.45 -21.36 -10.55
C GLY A 2 -15.99 -22.35 -11.58
N ARG A 3 -17.31 -22.33 -11.87
CA ARG A 3 -17.90 -23.15 -12.95
C ARG A 3 -17.40 -22.74 -14.33
N LEU A 4 -17.22 -21.45 -14.59
CA LEU A 4 -16.66 -20.95 -15.85
C LEU A 4 -15.20 -21.38 -16.04
N CYS A 5 -14.49 -21.59 -14.94
CA CYS A 5 -13.11 -22.12 -14.90
C CYS A 5 -13.05 -23.66 -14.93
N GLY A 6 -14.16 -24.35 -15.22
CA GLY A 6 -14.21 -25.82 -15.33
C GLY A 6 -14.34 -26.56 -14.01
N LEU A 7 -14.45 -25.88 -12.86
CA LEU A 7 -14.64 -26.51 -11.57
C LEU A 7 -16.09 -26.97 -11.38
N SER A 8 -16.31 -28.16 -10.80
CA SER A 8 -17.63 -28.69 -10.53
C SER A 8 -17.66 -29.55 -9.27
N GLY A 9 -18.85 -29.87 -8.78
CA GLY A 9 -19.04 -30.81 -7.69
C GLY A 9 -18.22 -30.50 -6.42
N LYS A 10 -17.51 -31.48 -5.92
CA LYS A 10 -16.72 -31.36 -4.69
C LYS A 10 -15.54 -30.39 -4.83
N SER A 11 -14.87 -30.39 -5.99
CA SER A 11 -13.71 -29.51 -6.23
C SER A 11 -14.11 -28.02 -6.23
N LEU A 12 -15.26 -27.68 -6.83
CA LEU A 12 -15.81 -26.33 -6.78
C LEU A 12 -16.11 -25.89 -5.34
N LYS A 13 -16.79 -26.75 -4.55
CA LYS A 13 -17.12 -26.43 -3.16
C LYS A 13 -15.86 -26.22 -2.30
N ALA A 14 -14.86 -27.08 -2.46
CA ALA A 14 -13.59 -26.96 -1.75
C ALA A 14 -12.87 -25.65 -2.09
N LYS A 15 -12.75 -25.32 -3.39
CA LYS A 15 -12.09 -24.10 -3.84
C LYS A 15 -12.81 -22.82 -3.39
N VAL A 16 -14.14 -22.82 -3.43
CA VAL A 16 -14.93 -21.69 -2.93
C VAL A 16 -14.70 -21.46 -1.45
N ARG A 17 -14.72 -22.52 -0.63
CA ARG A 17 -14.44 -22.42 0.81
C ARG A 17 -13.05 -21.90 1.07
N GLU A 18 -12.02 -22.48 0.45
CA GLU A 18 -10.62 -22.04 0.55
C GLU A 18 -10.47 -20.55 0.27
N LEU A 19 -11.07 -20.08 -0.83
CA LEU A 19 -10.93 -18.68 -1.23
C LEU A 19 -11.72 -17.72 -0.34
N LEU A 20 -12.90 -18.11 0.14
CA LEU A 20 -13.66 -17.30 1.09
C LEU A 20 -12.95 -17.19 2.45
N GLU A 21 -12.32 -18.27 2.91
CA GLU A 21 -11.48 -18.26 4.12
C GLU A 21 -10.27 -17.34 3.91
N LEU A 22 -9.57 -17.46 2.77
CA LEU A 22 -8.41 -16.64 2.42
C LEU A 22 -8.71 -15.14 2.45
N VAL A 23 -9.88 -14.73 1.96
CA VAL A 23 -10.27 -13.31 1.89
C VAL A 23 -11.11 -12.87 3.10
N GLY A 24 -11.26 -13.71 4.14
CA GLY A 24 -11.98 -13.38 5.37
C GLY A 24 -13.48 -13.14 5.16
N LEU A 25 -14.12 -13.89 4.25
CA LEU A 25 -15.55 -13.80 3.93
C LEU A 25 -16.31 -15.10 4.16
N ALA A 26 -15.74 -16.07 4.89
CA ALA A 26 -16.39 -17.35 5.16
C ALA A 26 -17.76 -17.18 5.84
N ASP A 27 -17.84 -16.30 6.84
CA ASP A 27 -19.09 -16.04 7.59
C ASP A 27 -20.15 -15.27 6.77
N ALA A 28 -19.73 -14.67 5.66
CA ALA A 28 -20.62 -13.93 4.76
C ALA A 28 -20.98 -14.72 3.49
N ALA A 29 -20.57 -16.00 3.40
CA ALA A 29 -20.73 -16.84 2.20
C ALA A 29 -22.15 -16.89 1.65
N ASP A 30 -23.14 -16.92 2.53
CA ASP A 30 -24.56 -17.04 2.17
C ASP A 30 -25.27 -15.68 1.98
N ARG A 31 -24.58 -14.57 2.24
CA ARG A 31 -25.14 -13.23 2.03
C ARG A 31 -25.16 -12.87 0.56
N ARG A 32 -26.21 -12.16 0.14
CA ARG A 32 -26.29 -11.59 -1.21
C ARG A 32 -25.23 -10.49 -1.38
N LEU A 33 -24.55 -10.43 -2.53
CA LEU A 33 -23.52 -9.43 -2.84
C LEU A 33 -24.02 -7.98 -2.70
N GLY A 34 -25.31 -7.71 -2.94
CA GLY A 34 -25.91 -6.40 -2.70
C GLY A 34 -25.90 -5.92 -1.23
N GLY A 35 -25.64 -6.84 -0.29
CA GLY A 35 -25.45 -6.51 1.14
C GLY A 35 -23.99 -6.45 1.57
N TYR A 36 -23.04 -6.53 0.64
CA TYR A 36 -21.61 -6.44 0.93
C TYR A 36 -21.18 -4.98 1.02
N SER A 37 -20.28 -4.68 1.96
CA SER A 37 -19.58 -3.40 1.97
C SER A 37 -18.61 -3.30 0.78
N LYS A 38 -18.10 -2.09 0.50
CA LYS A 38 -17.12 -1.88 -0.56
C LYS A 38 -15.86 -2.73 -0.36
N GLY A 39 -15.33 -2.80 0.87
CA GLY A 39 -14.19 -3.66 1.21
C GLY A 39 -14.49 -5.16 1.04
N MET A 40 -15.71 -5.62 1.36
CA MET A 40 -16.13 -7.00 1.07
C MET A 40 -16.21 -7.26 -0.45
N LEU A 41 -16.68 -6.30 -1.24
CA LEU A 41 -16.73 -6.42 -2.70
C LEU A 41 -15.33 -6.47 -3.31
N GLN A 42 -14.38 -5.70 -2.81
CA GLN A 42 -12.98 -5.79 -3.22
C GLN A 42 -12.39 -7.17 -2.90
N ARG A 43 -12.58 -7.64 -1.67
CA ARG A 43 -12.06 -8.95 -1.24
C ARG A 43 -12.66 -10.12 -2.02
N ILE A 44 -13.96 -10.10 -2.35
CA ILE A 44 -14.57 -11.15 -3.19
C ILE A 44 -14.06 -11.07 -4.62
N GLY A 45 -13.77 -9.87 -5.15
CA GLY A 45 -13.10 -9.68 -6.44
C GLY A 45 -11.71 -10.32 -6.47
N MET A 46 -10.92 -10.17 -5.40
CA MET A 46 -9.63 -10.87 -5.26
C MET A 46 -9.82 -12.40 -5.24
N ALA A 47 -10.78 -12.91 -4.47
CA ALA A 47 -11.09 -14.34 -4.45
C ALA A 47 -11.46 -14.86 -5.84
N GLN A 48 -12.21 -14.08 -6.62
CA GLN A 48 -12.56 -14.41 -7.99
C GLN A 48 -11.32 -14.53 -8.90
N ALA A 49 -10.38 -13.58 -8.81
CA ALA A 49 -9.15 -13.60 -9.59
C ALA A 49 -8.26 -14.81 -9.25
N LEU A 50 -8.35 -15.31 -8.01
CA LEU A 50 -7.55 -16.43 -7.49
C LEU A 50 -8.13 -17.82 -7.82
N VAL A 51 -9.30 -17.93 -8.47
CA VAL A 51 -9.95 -19.23 -8.74
C VAL A 51 -9.03 -20.22 -9.47
N GLN A 52 -8.27 -19.73 -10.44
CA GLN A 52 -7.36 -20.57 -11.25
C GLN A 52 -5.94 -20.67 -10.67
N SER A 53 -5.72 -20.19 -9.43
CA SER A 53 -4.40 -20.18 -8.80
C SER A 53 -3.32 -19.54 -9.68
N PRO A 54 -3.48 -18.29 -10.12
CA PRO A 54 -2.54 -17.62 -11.00
C PRO A 54 -1.18 -17.43 -10.33
N ARG A 55 -0.13 -17.29 -11.13
CA ARG A 55 1.21 -16.94 -10.63
C ARG A 55 1.40 -15.43 -10.45
N LEU A 56 0.59 -14.64 -11.14
CA LEU A 56 0.58 -13.18 -11.08
C LEU A 56 -0.83 -12.68 -10.80
N LEU A 57 -0.97 -11.84 -9.81
CA LEU A 57 -2.21 -11.10 -9.51
C LEU A 57 -1.97 -9.62 -9.79
N VAL A 58 -2.85 -8.99 -10.59
CA VAL A 58 -2.81 -7.55 -10.87
C VAL A 58 -3.97 -6.90 -10.15
N LEU A 59 -3.66 -5.89 -9.35
CA LEU A 59 -4.60 -5.12 -8.54
C LEU A 59 -4.50 -3.63 -8.90
N ASP A 60 -5.62 -3.06 -9.30
CA ASP A 60 -5.74 -1.63 -9.58
C ASP A 60 -6.55 -0.96 -8.47
N GLU A 61 -5.91 -0.06 -7.73
CA GLU A 61 -6.48 0.69 -6.61
C GLU A 61 -7.31 -0.18 -5.63
N PRO A 62 -6.78 -1.31 -5.10
CA PRO A 62 -7.58 -2.30 -4.38
C PRO A 62 -8.19 -1.78 -3.08
N THR A 63 -7.69 -0.68 -2.53
CA THR A 63 -8.18 -0.07 -1.28
C THR A 63 -8.93 1.24 -1.50
N ALA A 64 -9.11 1.68 -2.74
CA ALA A 64 -9.76 2.95 -3.05
C ALA A 64 -11.19 3.03 -2.49
N GLY A 65 -11.41 4.00 -1.60
CA GLY A 65 -12.70 4.26 -0.95
C GLY A 65 -13.19 3.12 -0.04
N VAL A 66 -12.27 2.30 0.44
CA VAL A 66 -12.48 1.34 1.52
C VAL A 66 -12.12 2.00 2.84
N ASP A 67 -12.84 1.69 3.91
CA ASP A 67 -12.53 2.16 5.24
C ASP A 67 -11.17 1.63 5.76
N PRO A 68 -10.56 2.24 6.77
CA PRO A 68 -9.22 1.83 7.25
C PRO A 68 -9.12 0.37 7.65
N LEU A 69 -10.17 -0.20 8.27
CA LEU A 69 -10.19 -1.60 8.67
C LEU A 69 -10.21 -2.52 7.46
N GLY A 70 -11.08 -2.25 6.49
CA GLY A 70 -11.16 -3.02 5.24
C GLY A 70 -9.88 -2.90 4.41
N SER A 71 -9.22 -1.74 4.40
CA SER A 71 -7.93 -1.54 3.75
C SER A 71 -6.83 -2.39 4.37
N ARG A 72 -6.81 -2.48 5.71
CA ARG A 72 -5.90 -3.37 6.45
C ARG A 72 -6.15 -4.84 6.11
N ASP A 73 -7.42 -5.28 6.03
CA ASP A 73 -7.75 -6.63 5.61
C ASP A 73 -7.20 -6.96 4.21
N ILE A 74 -7.35 -6.04 3.26
CA ILE A 74 -6.84 -6.21 1.89
C ILE A 74 -5.31 -6.32 1.90
N ARG A 75 -4.60 -5.48 2.67
CA ARG A 75 -3.14 -5.58 2.82
C ARG A 75 -2.71 -6.94 3.37
N ASN A 76 -3.37 -7.42 4.43
CA ASN A 76 -3.09 -8.72 5.01
C ASN A 76 -3.28 -9.87 3.99
N ILE A 77 -4.28 -9.78 3.13
CA ILE A 77 -4.48 -10.74 2.04
C ILE A 77 -3.30 -10.69 1.06
N ILE A 78 -2.87 -9.50 0.64
CA ILE A 78 -1.72 -9.33 -0.26
C ILE A 78 -0.46 -9.94 0.34
N GLU A 79 -0.14 -9.64 1.61
CA GLU A 79 1.00 -10.19 2.32
C GLU A 79 0.94 -11.73 2.40
N ASN A 80 -0.24 -12.29 2.69
CA ASN A 80 -0.44 -13.74 2.71
C ASN A 80 -0.16 -14.38 1.34
N LEU A 81 -0.64 -13.74 0.25
CA LEU A 81 -0.40 -14.21 -1.11
C LEU A 81 1.09 -14.16 -1.49
N LYS A 82 1.79 -13.08 -1.13
CA LYS A 82 3.26 -12.95 -1.28
C LYS A 82 3.98 -14.06 -0.52
N GLY A 83 3.61 -14.30 0.73
CA GLY A 83 4.19 -15.37 1.55
C GLY A 83 3.99 -16.78 0.98
N ARG A 84 2.99 -16.97 0.12
CA ARG A 84 2.76 -18.21 -0.66
C ARG A 84 3.51 -18.25 -2.00
N GLY A 85 4.38 -17.26 -2.28
CA GLY A 85 5.16 -17.19 -3.50
C GLY A 85 4.43 -16.63 -4.72
N MET A 86 3.29 -15.95 -4.52
CA MET A 86 2.57 -15.29 -5.60
C MET A 86 3.21 -13.95 -5.92
N THR A 87 3.37 -13.63 -7.20
CA THR A 87 3.72 -12.29 -7.64
C THR A 87 2.46 -11.42 -7.64
N VAL A 88 2.53 -10.27 -6.96
CA VAL A 88 1.43 -9.27 -6.96
C VAL A 88 1.92 -8.00 -7.61
N PHE A 89 1.22 -7.53 -8.64
CA PHE A 89 1.43 -6.23 -9.24
C PHE A 89 0.31 -5.28 -8.77
N LEU A 90 0.70 -4.21 -8.10
CA LEU A 90 -0.22 -3.28 -7.45
C LEU A 90 -0.09 -1.89 -8.08
N CYS A 91 -1.21 -1.29 -8.50
CA CYS A 91 -1.28 0.13 -8.82
C CYS A 91 -1.99 0.86 -7.66
N SER A 92 -1.38 1.90 -7.13
CA SER A 92 -1.98 2.76 -6.11
C SER A 92 -1.39 4.16 -6.15
N HIS A 93 -2.18 5.15 -5.77
CA HIS A 93 -1.72 6.53 -5.55
C HIS A 93 -1.42 6.81 -4.06
N LEU A 94 -1.63 5.84 -3.17
CA LEU A 94 -1.43 5.97 -1.72
C LEU A 94 -0.06 5.42 -1.33
N LEU A 95 0.92 6.32 -1.19
CA LEU A 95 2.31 5.97 -0.92
C LEU A 95 2.49 5.09 0.32
N GLU A 96 1.79 5.40 1.42
CA GLU A 96 1.86 4.60 2.66
C GLU A 96 1.52 3.12 2.42
N GLN A 97 0.47 2.85 1.62
CA GLN A 97 0.08 1.48 1.31
C GLN A 97 1.10 0.76 0.44
N VAL A 98 1.70 1.48 -0.51
CA VAL A 98 2.77 0.95 -1.36
C VAL A 98 3.98 0.59 -0.50
N GLN A 99 4.36 1.46 0.43
CA GLN A 99 5.48 1.23 1.35
C GLN A 99 5.28 0.01 2.25
N GLU A 100 4.04 -0.24 2.68
CA GLU A 100 3.74 -1.36 3.58
C GLU A 100 3.78 -2.73 2.89
N VAL A 101 3.36 -2.83 1.62
CA VAL A 101 3.14 -4.13 0.97
C VAL A 101 4.06 -4.42 -0.22
N CYS A 102 4.72 -3.41 -0.81
CA CYS A 102 5.55 -3.60 -2.00
C CYS A 102 7.02 -3.80 -1.64
N ASP A 103 7.69 -4.68 -2.35
CA ASP A 103 9.15 -4.87 -2.25
C ASP A 103 9.89 -3.92 -3.21
N ARG A 104 9.30 -3.67 -4.37
CA ARG A 104 9.79 -2.76 -5.42
C ARG A 104 8.68 -1.86 -5.91
N VAL A 105 9.04 -0.67 -6.34
CA VAL A 105 8.12 0.37 -6.82
C VAL A 105 8.63 0.95 -8.13
N GLY A 106 7.72 1.20 -9.06
CA GLY A 106 7.94 2.01 -10.24
C GLY A 106 7.09 3.28 -10.18
N VAL A 107 7.69 4.43 -10.36
CA VAL A 107 6.98 5.73 -10.39
C VAL A 107 6.74 6.13 -11.83
N ILE A 108 5.46 6.28 -12.19
CA ILE A 108 5.03 6.64 -13.55
C ILE A 108 4.50 8.08 -13.53
N PHE A 109 5.01 8.90 -14.44
CA PHE A 109 4.53 10.27 -14.66
C PHE A 109 4.34 10.51 -16.15
N LYS A 110 3.15 10.99 -16.55
CA LYS A 110 2.76 11.23 -17.95
C LYS A 110 3.05 10.06 -18.89
N GLY A 111 2.85 8.82 -18.41
CA GLY A 111 3.07 7.59 -19.18
C GLY A 111 4.54 7.15 -19.29
N LEU A 112 5.47 7.84 -18.64
CA LEU A 112 6.89 7.48 -18.58
C LEU A 112 7.25 6.94 -17.21
N LEU A 113 8.05 5.87 -17.17
CA LEU A 113 8.67 5.37 -15.93
C LEU A 113 9.82 6.31 -15.58
N ILE A 114 9.68 7.07 -14.49
CA ILE A 114 10.66 8.10 -14.08
C ILE A 114 11.61 7.60 -12.98
N ALA A 115 11.18 6.62 -12.20
CA ALA A 115 12.02 5.98 -11.19
C ALA A 115 11.57 4.53 -10.97
N GLU A 116 12.50 3.65 -10.62
CA GLU A 116 12.27 2.27 -10.25
C GLU A 116 13.31 1.85 -9.21
N GLY A 117 12.87 1.13 -8.16
CA GLY A 117 13.78 0.65 -7.13
C GLY A 117 13.05 -0.10 -6.03
N SER A 118 13.75 -0.53 -5.00
CA SER A 118 13.12 -0.96 -3.76
C SER A 118 12.48 0.23 -3.06
N VAL A 119 11.46 -0.05 -2.24
CA VAL A 119 10.82 1.00 -1.42
C VAL A 119 11.87 1.76 -0.61
N ASN A 120 12.80 1.02 0.01
CA ASN A 120 13.86 1.62 0.81
C ASN A 120 14.84 2.52 0.01
N GLU A 121 15.13 2.17 -1.24
CA GLU A 121 16.00 2.99 -2.11
C GLU A 121 15.30 4.28 -2.53
N LEU A 122 14.00 4.20 -2.88
CA LEU A 122 13.25 5.35 -3.36
C LEU A 122 12.76 6.29 -2.24
N THR A 123 12.69 5.79 -1.00
CA THR A 123 12.30 6.59 0.18
C THR A 123 13.47 7.07 1.01
N ARG A 124 14.67 6.53 0.78
CA ARG A 124 15.89 7.09 1.34
C ARG A 124 16.24 8.36 0.56
N ASP A 125 15.79 9.48 1.06
CA ASP A 125 16.45 10.76 0.80
C ASP A 125 17.80 10.66 1.53
N SER A 126 18.84 10.25 0.80
CA SER A 126 20.14 9.87 1.37
C SER A 126 20.86 11.03 2.08
N ASP A 127 20.36 12.25 1.92
CA ASP A 127 21.00 13.47 2.42
C ASP A 127 20.09 14.30 3.34
N LYS A 128 18.87 13.83 3.69
CA LYS A 128 17.99 14.56 4.60
C LYS A 128 17.72 13.76 5.86
N GLN A 129 18.07 14.34 6.99
CA GLN A 129 17.64 13.87 8.31
C GLN A 129 16.48 14.75 8.77
N GLU A 130 15.32 14.15 8.97
CA GLU A 130 14.18 14.80 9.59
C GLU A 130 14.30 14.68 11.12
N ILE A 131 14.44 15.79 11.79
CA ILE A 131 14.48 15.86 13.26
C ILE A 131 13.20 16.54 13.71
N LEU A 132 12.28 15.76 14.27
CA LEU A 132 11.06 16.29 14.90
C LEU A 132 11.41 16.75 16.32
N LEU A 133 11.21 18.03 16.60
CA LEU A 133 11.44 18.61 17.92
C LEU A 133 10.08 19.08 18.49
N GLU A 134 9.63 18.44 19.57
CA GLU A 134 8.53 18.95 20.38
C GLU A 134 9.11 19.88 21.46
N HIS A 135 8.66 21.13 21.50
CA HIS A 135 9.07 22.15 22.48
C HIS A 135 10.57 22.48 22.51
N ALA A 136 11.16 22.73 21.36
CA ALA A 136 12.56 23.16 21.29
C ALA A 136 12.78 24.56 21.93
N SER A 137 13.80 24.67 22.79
CA SER A 137 14.17 25.98 23.33
C SER A 137 14.75 26.88 22.24
N PRO A 138 14.64 28.24 22.37
CA PRO A 138 15.22 29.16 21.40
C PRO A 138 16.74 28.94 21.20
N GLU A 139 17.47 28.62 22.27
CA GLU A 139 18.91 28.32 22.21
C GLU A 139 19.23 27.05 21.40
N LEU A 140 18.40 26.01 21.56
CA LEU A 140 18.55 24.76 20.78
C LEU A 140 18.26 25.04 19.30
N MET A 141 17.23 25.83 19.00
CA MET A 141 16.89 26.22 17.62
C MET A 141 17.99 27.02 16.95
N GLU A 142 18.65 27.93 17.68
CA GLU A 142 19.75 28.73 17.13
C GLU A 142 20.99 27.86 16.85
N ARG A 143 21.33 26.95 17.74
CA ARG A 143 22.41 25.98 17.51
C ARG A 143 22.15 25.05 16.32
N LEU A 144 20.92 24.57 16.17
CA LEU A 144 20.55 23.74 15.01
C LEU A 144 20.62 24.53 13.71
N LYS A 145 20.19 25.79 13.70
CA LYS A 145 20.33 26.67 12.54
C LYS A 145 21.78 26.89 12.13
N ASP A 146 22.67 27.02 13.09
CA ASP A 146 24.11 27.18 12.81
C ASP A 146 24.74 25.89 12.29
N MET A 147 24.37 24.73 12.82
CA MET A 147 24.83 23.43 12.29
C MET A 147 24.37 23.19 10.86
N VAL A 148 23.18 23.64 10.50
CA VAL A 148 22.59 23.44 9.16
C VAL A 148 23.15 24.42 8.14
N LYS A 149 23.66 25.60 8.56
CA LYS A 149 24.34 26.54 7.66
C LYS A 149 25.63 25.98 7.05
N GLU A 150 26.27 25.01 7.71
CA GLU A 150 27.48 24.37 7.19
C GLU A 150 27.17 23.34 6.07
N ASP A 151 25.97 22.73 6.06
CA ASP A 151 25.59 21.66 5.12
C ASP A 151 24.61 22.09 4.02
N GLY A 152 24.09 23.28 4.04
CA GLY A 152 23.43 23.93 2.90
C GLY A 152 21.95 23.62 2.67
N HIS A 153 21.30 22.70 3.38
CA HIS A 153 19.88 22.37 3.15
C HIS A 153 19.10 22.08 4.43
N ALA A 154 18.24 22.99 4.85
CA ALA A 154 17.25 22.73 5.89
C ALA A 154 15.87 23.26 5.54
N VAL A 155 14.84 22.47 5.86
CA VAL A 155 13.46 22.91 5.84
C VAL A 155 12.98 23.03 7.28
N TRP A 156 12.49 24.22 7.65
CA TRP A 156 11.95 24.48 8.98
C TRP A 156 10.44 24.42 8.94
N LEU A 157 9.84 23.68 9.89
CA LEU A 157 8.40 23.61 10.09
C LEU A 157 8.05 24.37 11.38
N GLU A 158 7.14 25.31 11.30
CA GLU A 158 6.54 25.96 12.46
C GLU A 158 5.05 25.61 12.43
N ASP A 159 4.50 25.10 13.50
CA ASP A 159 3.10 24.66 13.62
C ASP A 159 2.64 23.62 12.58
N GLY A 160 3.56 22.72 12.16
CA GLY A 160 3.25 21.65 11.20
C GLY A 160 3.09 22.11 9.75
N HIS A 161 3.42 23.37 9.42
CA HIS A 161 3.39 23.89 8.05
C HIS A 161 4.79 24.21 7.55
N PRO A 162 5.15 23.84 6.30
CA PRO A 162 6.43 24.23 5.72
C PRO A 162 6.50 25.76 5.54
N ARG A 163 7.42 26.41 6.20
CA ARG A 163 7.81 27.79 5.90
C ARG A 163 8.99 27.75 4.96
N ASN A 164 8.74 28.13 3.72
CA ASN A 164 9.67 28.48 2.64
C ASN A 164 11.02 27.73 2.67
N SER A 165 11.19 26.82 1.69
CA SER A 165 12.52 26.37 1.30
C SER A 165 13.41 27.59 1.13
N LEU A 166 14.50 27.66 1.87
CA LEU A 166 15.58 28.54 1.54
C LEU A 166 16.16 28.01 0.23
N GLU A 167 15.73 28.60 -0.89
CA GLU A 167 16.48 28.48 -2.14
C GLU A 167 17.89 28.98 -1.87
N SER A 168 18.86 28.14 -2.20
CA SER A 168 20.27 28.46 -2.23
C SER A 168 20.50 29.72 -3.08
N VAL A 169 21.10 30.72 -2.52
CA VAL A 169 21.85 31.77 -3.23
C VAL A 169 23.17 31.20 -3.69
#